data_863eb3c312c80202eec3ca766d03388d
#
_entry.id   863eb3c312c80202eec3ca766d03388d
#
_cell.length_a   1.000
_cell.length_b   1.000
_cell.length_c   1.000
_cell.angle_alpha   90.00
_cell.angle_beta   90.00
_cell.angle_gamma   90.00
#
_symmetry.space_group_name_H-M   'P 1'
#
loop_
_entity.id
_entity.type
_entity.pdbx_description
1 polymer ?
#
loop_
_entity_poly.entity_id
_entity_poly.type
_entity_poly.pdbx_seq_one_letter_code
_entity_poly.pdbx_strand_id
1 'polypeptide(L)' 'MSMDFIHTEEHGIKYLVHPSGSIFEGMKIRENPDDAFDNAIKRGMKNPDDWMYMYSNNNKDYFKNYYTRNYKSYPQ' A
#
# COMPACT_ATOMS: atom_id res chain seq x y z
N MET A 1 23.29 -12.63 1.90
CA MET A 1 21.94 -13.04 2.31
C MET A 1 20.94 -12.16 1.59
N SER A 2 20.07 -12.75 0.81
CA SER A 2 19.07 -11.94 0.10
C SER A 2 17.97 -11.55 1.09
N MET A 3 17.52 -10.29 0.99
CA MET A 3 16.42 -9.78 1.79
C MET A 3 15.17 -9.69 0.92
N ASP A 4 14.69 -10.87 0.52
CA ASP A 4 13.53 -10.95 -0.35
C ASP A 4 12.25 -10.66 0.42
N PHE A 5 11.28 -10.05 -0.28
CA PHE A 5 9.97 -9.83 0.28
C PHE A 5 9.27 -11.16 0.57
N ILE A 6 8.47 -11.15 1.62
CA ILE A 6 7.64 -12.30 1.98
C ILE A 6 6.29 -12.12 1.32
N HIS A 7 5.84 -13.14 0.58
CA HIS A 7 4.53 -13.12 -0.07
C HIS A 7 3.46 -13.61 0.90
N THR A 8 2.44 -12.81 1.13
CA THR A 8 1.30 -13.18 1.98
C THR A 8 -0.01 -12.85 1.30
N GLU A 9 -1.10 -13.41 1.82
CA GLU A 9 -2.44 -13.10 1.34
C GLU A 9 -3.38 -12.98 2.53
N GLU A 10 -4.15 -11.91 2.58
CA GLU A 10 -5.13 -11.66 3.63
C GLU A 10 -6.41 -11.14 3.00
N HIS A 11 -7.54 -11.80 3.30
CA HIS A 11 -8.86 -11.40 2.79
C HIS A 11 -8.90 -11.26 1.26
N GLY A 12 -8.19 -12.16 0.56
CA GLY A 12 -8.14 -12.15 -0.90
C GLY A 12 -7.18 -11.14 -1.51
N ILE A 13 -6.47 -10.39 -0.69
CA ILE A 13 -5.49 -9.39 -1.14
C ILE A 13 -4.09 -9.95 -0.98
N LYS A 14 -3.30 -9.91 -2.05
CA LYS A 14 -1.90 -10.36 -2.03
C LYS A 14 -0.98 -9.22 -1.64
N TYR A 15 -0.10 -9.50 -0.70
CA TYR A 15 0.86 -8.52 -0.17
C TYR A 15 2.28 -8.99 -0.31
N LEU A 16 3.18 -8.02 -0.38
CA LEU A 16 4.61 -8.20 -0.18
C LEU A 16 4.93 -7.59 1.19
N VAL A 17 5.57 -8.37 2.06
CA VAL A 17 5.93 -7.91 3.40
C VAL A 17 7.44 -7.75 3.48
N HIS A 18 7.90 -6.61 3.98
CA HIS A 18 9.34 -6.38 4.18
C HIS A 18 9.90 -7.39 5.17
N PRO A 19 11.03 -8.04 4.85
CA PRO A 19 11.59 -9.11 5.69
C PRO A 19 12.22 -8.58 6.96
N SER A 20 12.49 -9.50 7.89
CA SER A 20 13.23 -9.20 9.11
C SER A 20 14.62 -8.67 8.75
N GLY A 21 15.08 -7.66 9.48
CA GLY A 21 16.36 -7.01 9.23
C GLY A 21 16.28 -5.84 8.26
N SER A 22 15.16 -5.65 7.59
CA SER A 22 14.91 -4.46 6.78
C SER A 22 14.54 -3.28 7.69
N ILE A 23 14.87 -2.05 7.27
CA ILE A 23 14.45 -0.85 8.01
C ILE A 23 12.93 -0.69 8.00
N PHE A 24 12.24 -1.34 7.05
CA PHE A 24 10.79 -1.33 6.94
C PHE A 24 10.17 -2.66 7.37
N GLU A 25 10.86 -3.42 8.21
CA GLU A 25 10.40 -4.74 8.64
C GLU A 25 8.92 -4.76 9.01
N GLY A 26 8.19 -5.73 8.43
CA GLY A 26 6.77 -5.90 8.71
C GLY A 26 5.83 -5.00 7.93
N MET A 27 6.35 -4.01 7.19
CA MET A 27 5.52 -3.16 6.34
C MET A 27 4.94 -3.97 5.19
N LYS A 28 3.63 -3.86 4.98
CA LYS A 28 2.94 -4.55 3.91
C LYS A 28 2.71 -3.62 2.72
N ILE A 29 2.98 -4.15 1.53
CA ILE A 29 2.72 -3.44 0.28
C ILE A 29 1.88 -4.38 -0.58
N ARG A 30 0.79 -3.88 -1.18
CA ARG A 30 0.02 -4.70 -2.11
C ARG A 30 0.90 -5.14 -3.27
N GLU A 31 0.79 -6.39 -3.66
CA GLU A 31 1.53 -6.92 -4.79
C GLU A 31 1.17 -6.21 -6.08
N ASN A 32 -0.10 -5.80 -6.21
CA ASN A 32 -0.58 -5.02 -7.34
C ASN A 32 -1.12 -3.66 -6.86
N PRO A 33 -0.34 -2.58 -7.00
CA PRO A 33 -0.78 -1.24 -6.58
C PRO A 33 -2.03 -0.74 -7.30
N ASP A 34 -2.30 -1.21 -8.52
CA ASP A 34 -3.48 -0.79 -9.25
C ASP A 34 -4.77 -1.17 -8.52
N ASP A 35 -4.76 -2.30 -7.82
CA ASP A 35 -5.91 -2.71 -7.02
C ASP A 35 -6.15 -1.74 -5.86
N ALA A 36 -5.07 -1.21 -5.28
CA ALA A 36 -5.19 -0.21 -4.22
C ALA A 36 -5.81 1.08 -4.76
N PHE A 37 -5.40 1.51 -5.95
CA PHE A 37 -5.98 2.69 -6.60
C PHE A 37 -7.45 2.47 -6.95
N ASP A 38 -7.80 1.31 -7.49
CA ASP A 38 -9.19 0.99 -7.82
C ASP A 38 -10.07 1.08 -6.57
N ASN A 39 -9.61 0.53 -5.47
CA ASN A 39 -10.32 0.60 -4.21
C ASN A 39 -10.45 2.03 -3.69
N ALA A 40 -9.36 2.79 -3.75
CA ALA A 40 -9.36 4.18 -3.28
C ALA A 40 -10.32 5.04 -4.10
N ILE A 41 -10.37 4.85 -5.41
CA ILE A 41 -11.28 5.57 -6.29
C ILE A 41 -12.72 5.26 -5.92
N LYS A 42 -13.04 3.99 -5.66
CA LYS A 42 -14.37 3.59 -5.19
C LYS A 42 -14.74 4.27 -3.88
N ARG A 43 -13.75 4.54 -3.04
CA ARG A 43 -13.95 5.18 -1.72
C ARG A 43 -13.90 6.69 -1.77
N GLY A 44 -13.79 7.27 -2.96
CA GLY A 44 -13.88 8.71 -3.14
C GLY A 44 -12.59 9.45 -3.46
N MET A 45 -11.50 8.73 -3.76
CA MET A 45 -10.26 9.39 -4.17
C MET A 45 -10.50 10.17 -5.46
N LYS A 46 -10.05 11.42 -5.45
CA LYS A 46 -10.08 12.30 -6.62
C LYS A 46 -8.65 12.53 -7.10
N ASN A 47 -8.50 12.76 -8.41
CA ASN A 47 -7.20 13.05 -9.02
C ASN A 47 -6.16 11.96 -8.67
N PRO A 48 -6.40 10.70 -9.03
CA PRO A 48 -5.49 9.60 -8.67
C PRO A 48 -4.05 9.82 -9.14
N ASP A 49 -3.85 10.60 -10.21
CA ASP A 49 -2.51 10.89 -10.73
C ASP A 49 -1.69 11.75 -9.78
N ASP A 50 -2.33 12.42 -8.82
CA ASP A 50 -1.64 13.24 -7.82
C ASP A 50 -1.15 12.44 -6.62
N TRP A 51 -1.48 11.16 -6.56
CA TRP A 51 -1.20 10.31 -5.41
C TRP A 51 -0.31 9.13 -5.78
N MET A 52 0.55 8.72 -4.84
CA MET A 52 1.31 7.48 -4.95
C MET A 52 0.89 6.54 -3.86
N TYR A 53 0.78 5.26 -4.18
CA TYR A 53 0.53 4.22 -3.20
C TYR A 53 1.79 4.00 -2.36
N MET A 54 1.65 3.97 -1.04
CA MET A 54 2.79 3.81 -0.13
C MET A 54 2.82 2.43 0.53
N TYR A 55 1.75 2.06 1.23
CA TYR A 55 1.68 0.79 1.93
C TYR A 55 0.27 0.54 2.43
N SER A 56 0.06 -0.66 3.00
CA SER A 56 -1.22 -1.03 3.61
C SER A 56 -1.01 -1.42 5.07
N ASN A 57 -1.94 -1.02 5.94
CA ASN A 57 -1.90 -1.33 7.36
C ASN A 57 -3.30 -1.22 7.95
N ASN A 58 -3.63 -2.10 8.90
CA ASN A 58 -4.92 -2.07 9.59
C ASN A 58 -6.12 -2.03 8.64
N ASN A 59 -6.09 -2.83 7.57
CA ASN A 59 -7.15 -2.92 6.57
C ASN A 59 -7.40 -1.61 5.83
N LYS A 60 -6.37 -0.78 5.69
CA LYS A 60 -6.40 0.47 4.94
C LYS A 60 -5.24 0.54 3.97
N ASP A 61 -5.46 1.23 2.85
CA ASP A 61 -4.40 1.55 1.90
C ASP A 61 -3.99 3.01 2.10
N TYR A 62 -2.68 3.25 2.22
CA TYR A 62 -2.14 4.58 2.47
C TYR A 62 -1.50 5.15 1.22
N PHE A 63 -1.83 6.40 0.93
CA PHE A 63 -1.32 7.13 -0.24
C PHE A 63 -0.68 8.43 0.21
N LYS A 64 0.29 8.89 -0.57
CA LYS A 64 0.96 10.16 -0.33
C LYS A 64 0.78 11.06 -1.56
N ASN A 65 0.42 12.31 -1.34
CA ASN A 65 0.27 13.26 -2.42
C ASN A 65 1.63 13.72 -2.92
N TYR A 66 1.84 13.74 -4.24
CA TYR A 66 3.11 14.15 -4.84
C TYR A 66 3.46 15.60 -4.54
N TYR A 67 2.45 16.45 -4.44
CA TYR A 67 2.64 17.90 -4.33
C TYR A 67 2.62 18.39 -2.89
N THR A 68 1.61 18.00 -2.14
CA THR A 68 1.45 18.46 -0.76
C THR A 68 2.24 17.63 0.23
N ARG A 69 2.64 16.41 -0.15
CA ARG A 69 3.31 15.43 0.70
C ARG A 69 2.45 14.92 1.84
N ASN A 70 1.16 15.22 1.84
CA ASN A 70 0.22 14.73 2.85
C ASN A 70 -0.17 13.28 2.57
N TYR A 71 -0.43 12.55 3.65
CA TYR A 71 -0.91 11.17 3.56
C TYR A 71 -2.42 11.14 3.66
N LYS A 72 -3.02 10.16 2.98
CA LYS A 72 -4.44 9.87 3.09
C LYS A 72 -4.63 8.36 3.01
N SER A 73 -5.57 7.81 3.80
CA SER A 73 -5.87 6.39 3.79
C SER A 73 -7.30 6.13 3.38
N TYR A 74 -7.51 4.96 2.78
CA TYR A 74 -8.84 4.50 2.39
C TYR A 74 -9.04 3.08 2.91
N PRO A 75 -10.20 2.75 3.48
CA PRO A 75 -10.47 1.39 3.92
C PRO A 75 -10.53 0.43 2.73
N GLN A 76 -10.04 -0.76 2.97
CA GLN A 76 -10.06 -1.83 1.96
C GLN A 76 -11.44 -2.45 1.77
#